data_2b3c316d7494b391b46ceeee0de70bd7
#
_entry.id   2b3c316d7494b391b46ceeee0de70bd7
#
_cell.length_a   1.000
_cell.length_b   1.000
_cell.length_c   1.000
_cell.angle_alpha   90.00
_cell.angle_beta   90.00
_cell.angle_gamma   90.00
#
_symmetry.space_group_name_H-M   'P 1'
#
loop_
_entity.id
_entity.type
_entity.pdbx_description
1 polymer ?
#
loop_
_entity_poly.entity_id
_entity_poly.type
_entity_poly.pdbx_seq_one_letter_code
_entity_poly.pdbx_strand_id
1 'polypeptide(L)'
;MQNLNVQTSLNDIYKDMPKFLSQLKNHIKLETLIPKEFYKAYYKDTGRPRGNKLESFIWFFQLENIIGIPDDTVFLRVLALSPPLMEFCGFKTIPKPTDLTTFRERFGGCIELMFLHLVDVTEPICKKLDPKKSGYIMYDTTGAEANVKENNPKFINTKLSQAKKIAKKNPDYDPYKGVYSLLPETAAANPFVKQQYINGHFCYAQKSGLLFNGLGIIRHISFFDECFKDKHPETISQKTDNPDLDKEISDAVSLKPVLFDFYEAHPHFWRSYHTFLGDSSFDSYDIYSMLRNDFKFERMCIPLNPRNSSSAHSDFDDNGTPLCHIDKTPFVYHSICRGKNRSVSFKYVCHKSVKIKGFSNPVCICDTPCTDNSYKCVYTYPNKNLRLYPGIPRGTDHWDNLYRHRSLAERSINIFKYDFGVARRRSFSSFSAKANLFLAGITQLIGVILAVAVNEPNLFKSVRRLIAA
;
A
#
# COMPACT_ATOMS: atom_id res chain seq x y z
N MET A 1 -47.04 -25.54 35.88
CA MET A 1 -46.61 -24.41 35.07
C MET A 1 -45.21 -24.01 35.56
N GLN A 2 -44.19 -24.44 34.87
CA GLN A 2 -42.83 -24.06 35.18
C GLN A 2 -42.64 -22.62 34.65
N ASN A 3 -42.43 -21.67 35.52
CA ASN A 3 -41.93 -20.37 35.18
C ASN A 3 -40.50 -20.55 34.63
N LEU A 4 -40.41 -20.71 33.33
CA LEU A 4 -39.12 -20.54 32.63
C LEU A 4 -38.66 -19.12 32.96
N ASN A 5 -37.56 -19.06 33.68
CA ASN A 5 -36.95 -17.81 34.08
C ASN A 5 -36.29 -17.19 32.85
N VAL A 6 -37.09 -16.48 32.04
CA VAL A 6 -36.66 -15.82 30.80
C VAL A 6 -35.43 -14.92 31.04
N GLN A 7 -35.32 -14.40 32.25
CA GLN A 7 -34.17 -13.58 32.66
C GLN A 7 -32.86 -14.36 32.73
N THR A 8 -32.91 -15.63 33.18
CA THR A 8 -31.74 -16.50 33.22
C THR A 8 -31.32 -16.90 31.79
N SER A 9 -32.31 -17.20 30.95
CA SER A 9 -32.07 -17.57 29.54
C SER A 9 -31.47 -16.41 28.71
N LEU A 10 -31.92 -15.17 28.94
CA LEU A 10 -31.33 -13.98 28.30
C LEU A 10 -29.91 -13.71 28.81
N ASN A 11 -29.66 -13.86 30.10
CA ASN A 11 -28.31 -13.72 30.67
C ASN A 11 -27.33 -14.78 30.16
N ASP A 12 -27.81 -15.98 29.87
CA ASP A 12 -26.97 -17.05 29.29
C ASP A 12 -26.67 -16.78 27.82
N ILE A 13 -27.61 -16.24 27.05
CA ILE A 13 -27.39 -15.81 25.66
C ILE A 13 -26.37 -14.67 25.59
N TYR A 14 -26.32 -13.79 26.58
CA TYR A 14 -25.35 -12.67 26.65
C TYR A 14 -24.01 -13.06 27.31
N LYS A 15 -23.90 -14.21 27.97
CA LYS A 15 -22.68 -14.67 28.61
C LYS A 15 -21.71 -15.38 27.67
N ASP A 16 -22.23 -16.03 26.62
CA ASP A 16 -21.37 -16.75 25.68
C ASP A 16 -20.62 -15.76 24.78
N MET A 17 -19.32 -15.66 24.99
CA MET A 17 -18.46 -14.86 24.15
C MET A 17 -18.49 -15.43 22.72
N PRO A 18 -18.78 -14.62 21.69
CA PRO A 18 -18.78 -15.08 20.30
C PRO A 18 -17.51 -15.85 19.97
N LYS A 19 -17.62 -16.95 19.21
CA LYS A 19 -16.52 -17.85 18.85
C LYS A 19 -15.27 -17.08 18.37
N PHE A 20 -15.47 -16.07 17.53
CA PHE A 20 -14.38 -15.24 17.02
C PHE A 20 -13.62 -14.48 18.11
N LEU A 21 -14.33 -13.90 19.08
CA LEU A 21 -13.68 -13.20 20.21
C LEU A 21 -12.92 -14.17 21.09
N SER A 22 -13.46 -15.37 21.31
CA SER A 22 -12.76 -16.45 22.02
C SER A 22 -11.48 -16.88 21.29
N GLN A 23 -11.53 -17.01 19.96
CA GLN A 23 -10.34 -17.30 19.16
C GLN A 23 -9.30 -16.19 19.27
N LEU A 24 -9.70 -14.92 19.16
CA LEU A 24 -8.78 -13.79 19.35
C LEU A 24 -8.11 -13.84 20.74
N LYS A 25 -8.90 -14.05 21.80
CA LYS A 25 -8.39 -14.09 23.19
C LYS A 25 -7.45 -15.27 23.42
N ASN A 26 -7.73 -16.43 22.83
CA ASN A 26 -6.94 -17.65 23.02
C ASN A 26 -5.63 -17.64 22.23
N HIS A 27 -5.63 -17.05 21.03
CA HIS A 27 -4.49 -17.11 20.10
C HIS A 27 -3.66 -15.82 20.05
N ILE A 28 -4.24 -14.67 20.38
CA ILE A 28 -3.55 -13.37 20.34
C ILE A 28 -3.25 -12.88 21.74
N LYS A 29 -1.98 -13.00 22.14
CA LYS A 29 -1.47 -12.49 23.42
C LYS A 29 -0.91 -11.10 23.20
N LEU A 30 -1.73 -10.06 23.35
CA LEU A 30 -1.29 -8.67 23.14
C LEU A 30 -0.06 -8.30 23.96
N GLU A 31 0.09 -8.85 25.15
CA GLU A 31 1.23 -8.59 26.04
C GLU A 31 2.57 -8.94 25.40
N THR A 32 2.58 -9.90 24.47
CA THR A 32 3.78 -10.29 23.72
C THR A 32 3.97 -9.52 22.42
N LEU A 33 2.92 -8.86 21.93
CA LEU A 33 2.89 -8.11 20.69
C LEU A 33 3.08 -6.60 20.87
N ILE A 34 2.84 -6.10 22.07
CA ILE A 34 3.07 -4.69 22.43
C ILE A 34 4.53 -4.52 22.88
N PRO A 35 5.30 -3.61 22.26
CA PRO A 35 6.68 -3.32 22.68
C PRO A 35 6.78 -2.83 24.12
N LYS A 36 7.86 -3.18 24.81
CA LYS A 36 8.11 -2.75 26.20
C LYS A 36 8.15 -1.23 26.35
N GLU A 37 8.61 -0.54 25.33
CA GLU A 37 8.67 0.92 25.25
C GLU A 37 7.27 1.53 25.30
N PHE A 38 6.27 0.88 24.71
CA PHE A 38 4.89 1.33 24.79
C PHE A 38 4.35 1.21 26.21
N TYR A 39 4.63 0.10 26.89
CA TYR A 39 4.27 -0.06 28.30
C TYR A 39 4.92 1.00 29.20
N LYS A 40 6.21 1.28 29.02
CA LYS A 40 6.93 2.34 29.74
C LYS A 40 6.34 3.73 29.49
N ALA A 41 5.94 4.01 28.24
CA ALA A 41 5.33 5.29 27.90
C ALA A 41 3.91 5.43 28.48
N TYR A 42 3.17 4.33 28.54
CA TYR A 42 1.79 4.32 29.03
C TYR A 42 1.73 4.35 30.57
N TYR A 43 2.48 3.48 31.26
CA TYR A 43 2.55 3.40 32.71
C TYR A 43 3.78 4.16 33.21
N LYS A 44 3.57 5.43 33.58
CA LYS A 44 4.62 6.25 34.19
C LYS A 44 4.74 5.97 35.66
N ASP A 45 5.95 6.04 36.20
CA ASP A 45 6.23 5.84 37.62
C ASP A 45 5.65 6.97 38.50
N THR A 46 5.33 8.11 37.88
CA THR A 46 4.79 9.29 38.58
C THR A 46 3.43 9.69 38.01
N GLY A 47 2.56 10.20 38.90
CA GLY A 47 1.23 10.70 38.58
C GLY A 47 0.10 9.75 38.95
N ARG A 48 -1.15 10.13 38.60
CA ARG A 48 -2.33 9.31 38.89
C ARG A 48 -2.29 8.00 38.09
N PRO A 49 -2.52 6.85 38.75
CA PRO A 49 -2.62 5.56 38.05
C PRO A 49 -3.65 5.57 36.92
N ARG A 50 -3.33 4.85 35.84
CA ARG A 50 -4.25 4.71 34.70
C ARG A 50 -5.50 3.91 35.10
N GLY A 51 -6.67 4.43 34.79
CA GLY A 51 -7.95 3.77 35.08
C GLY A 51 -8.19 2.53 34.20
N ASN A 52 -7.77 2.60 32.94
CA ASN A 52 -7.88 1.51 31.97
C ASN A 52 -6.51 0.98 31.58
N LYS A 53 -6.42 -0.31 31.22
CA LYS A 53 -5.21 -0.95 30.74
C LYS A 53 -4.86 -0.51 29.33
N LEU A 54 -3.57 -0.58 28.97
CA LEU A 54 -3.10 -0.31 27.61
C LEU A 54 -3.78 -1.25 26.60
N GLU A 55 -3.81 -2.54 26.93
CA GLU A 55 -4.41 -3.58 26.11
C GLU A 55 -5.89 -3.31 25.81
N SER A 56 -6.62 -2.70 26.74
CA SER A 56 -8.03 -2.36 26.57
C SER A 56 -8.23 -1.36 25.42
N PHE A 57 -7.38 -0.34 25.32
CA PHE A 57 -7.43 0.62 24.20
C PHE A 57 -7.01 -0.04 22.89
N ILE A 58 -5.99 -0.88 22.89
CA ILE A 58 -5.56 -1.59 21.67
C ILE A 58 -6.69 -2.50 21.19
N TRP A 59 -7.30 -3.32 22.06
CA TRP A 59 -8.45 -4.16 21.68
C TRP A 59 -9.64 -3.36 21.17
N PHE A 60 -9.93 -2.22 21.78
CA PHE A 60 -10.97 -1.32 21.32
C PHE A 60 -10.76 -0.96 19.83
N PHE A 61 -9.58 -0.43 19.49
CA PHE A 61 -9.29 -0.02 18.12
C PHE A 61 -9.23 -1.20 17.15
N GLN A 62 -8.75 -2.36 17.61
CA GLN A 62 -8.74 -3.57 16.77
C GLN A 62 -10.17 -4.00 16.45
N LEU A 63 -11.07 -4.09 17.44
CA LEU A 63 -12.45 -4.46 17.22
C LEU A 63 -13.21 -3.44 16.37
N GLU A 64 -12.97 -2.16 16.59
CA GLU A 64 -13.55 -1.09 15.79
C GLU A 64 -13.21 -1.26 14.30
N ASN A 65 -11.96 -1.56 13.97
CA ASN A 65 -11.52 -1.85 12.61
C ASN A 65 -12.10 -3.17 12.08
N ILE A 66 -12.08 -4.23 12.87
CA ILE A 66 -12.57 -5.56 12.47
C ILE A 66 -14.08 -5.53 12.19
N ILE A 67 -14.85 -4.85 13.04
CA ILE A 67 -16.30 -4.71 12.88
C ILE A 67 -16.64 -3.71 11.76
N GLY A 68 -15.69 -2.82 11.42
CA GLY A 68 -15.85 -1.84 10.35
C GLY A 68 -16.71 -0.63 10.74
N ILE A 69 -16.71 -0.26 12.02
CA ILE A 69 -17.38 0.94 12.55
C ILE A 69 -16.33 2.03 12.75
N PRO A 70 -16.14 2.96 11.80
CA PRO A 70 -15.07 3.96 11.86
C PRO A 70 -15.42 5.23 12.66
N ASP A 71 -16.35 5.15 13.57
CA ASP A 71 -16.81 6.24 14.42
C ASP A 71 -16.73 5.84 15.90
N ASP A 72 -15.79 6.44 16.63
CA ASP A 72 -15.54 6.17 18.04
C ASP A 72 -16.81 6.25 18.89
N THR A 73 -17.64 7.28 18.64
CA THR A 73 -18.85 7.52 19.43
C THR A 73 -19.89 6.44 19.18
N VAL A 74 -20.04 6.01 17.91
CA VAL A 74 -20.95 4.92 17.55
C VAL A 74 -20.43 3.61 18.14
N PHE A 75 -19.13 3.32 18.03
CA PHE A 75 -18.57 2.08 18.56
C PHE A 75 -18.63 2.04 20.11
N LEU A 76 -18.42 3.16 20.80
CA LEU A 76 -18.63 3.23 22.25
C LEU A 76 -20.07 2.89 22.66
N ARG A 77 -21.07 3.29 21.85
CA ARG A 77 -22.48 2.89 22.09
C ARG A 77 -22.67 1.39 21.88
N VAL A 78 -22.07 0.82 20.83
CA VAL A 78 -22.11 -0.64 20.61
C VAL A 78 -21.46 -1.37 21.77
N LEU A 79 -20.32 -0.88 22.26
CA LEU A 79 -19.64 -1.44 23.43
C LEU A 79 -20.51 -1.39 24.69
N ALA A 80 -21.22 -0.26 24.90
CA ALA A 80 -22.16 -0.08 26.02
C ALA A 80 -23.34 -1.06 26.00
N LEU A 81 -23.76 -1.46 24.81
CA LEU A 81 -24.89 -2.37 24.58
C LEU A 81 -24.48 -3.84 24.50
N SER A 82 -23.17 -4.13 24.48
CA SER A 82 -22.64 -5.50 24.32
C SER A 82 -21.69 -5.87 25.45
N PRO A 83 -22.19 -6.47 26.53
CA PRO A 83 -21.35 -6.96 27.62
C PRO A 83 -20.17 -7.84 27.15
N PRO A 84 -20.32 -8.78 26.20
CA PRO A 84 -19.21 -9.59 25.72
C PRO A 84 -18.09 -8.78 25.07
N LEU A 85 -18.40 -7.72 24.33
CA LEU A 85 -17.39 -6.84 23.73
C LEU A 85 -16.67 -6.01 24.79
N MET A 86 -17.41 -5.52 25.78
CA MET A 86 -16.83 -4.75 26.89
C MET A 86 -15.88 -5.61 27.72
N GLU A 87 -16.30 -6.84 28.07
CA GLU A 87 -15.49 -7.82 28.78
C GLU A 87 -14.25 -8.21 27.99
N PHE A 88 -14.41 -8.44 26.66
CA PHE A 88 -13.28 -8.74 25.78
C PHE A 88 -12.24 -7.62 25.78
N CYS A 89 -12.66 -6.36 25.65
CA CYS A 89 -11.77 -5.21 25.74
C CYS A 89 -11.13 -5.06 27.13
N GLY A 90 -11.76 -5.56 28.18
CA GLY A 90 -11.26 -5.45 29.54
C GLY A 90 -11.39 -4.04 30.15
N PHE A 91 -12.35 -3.23 29.68
CA PHE A 91 -12.65 -1.93 30.28
C PHE A 91 -13.46 -2.12 31.58
N LYS A 92 -13.03 -1.43 32.62
CA LYS A 92 -13.81 -1.35 33.87
C LYS A 92 -14.99 -0.37 33.73
N THR A 93 -14.76 0.71 33.00
CA THR A 93 -15.75 1.74 32.67
C THR A 93 -15.55 2.14 31.22
N ILE A 94 -16.64 2.43 30.54
CA ILE A 94 -16.59 2.88 29.12
C ILE A 94 -15.80 4.19 29.05
N PRO A 95 -14.75 4.27 28.21
CA PRO A 95 -13.98 5.50 28.04
C PRO A 95 -14.82 6.58 27.36
N LYS A 96 -14.45 7.84 27.58
CA LYS A 96 -15.04 8.97 26.85
C LYS A 96 -14.41 9.06 25.45
N PRO A 97 -15.12 9.63 24.47
CA PRO A 97 -14.54 9.88 23.13
C PRO A 97 -13.24 10.70 23.20
N THR A 98 -13.13 11.63 24.14
CA THR A 98 -11.92 12.43 24.38
C THR A 98 -10.74 11.58 24.84
N ASP A 99 -10.97 10.50 25.58
CA ASP A 99 -9.90 9.61 26.03
C ASP A 99 -9.26 8.87 24.83
N LEU A 100 -10.08 8.49 23.84
CA LEU A 100 -9.62 7.83 22.61
C LEU A 100 -8.81 8.78 21.72
N THR A 101 -9.27 10.01 21.56
CA THR A 101 -8.52 11.05 20.83
C THR A 101 -7.20 11.33 21.51
N THR A 102 -7.21 11.58 22.82
CA THR A 102 -5.99 11.80 23.61
C THR A 102 -5.03 10.62 23.57
N PHE A 103 -5.56 9.39 23.53
CA PHE A 103 -4.73 8.18 23.40
C PHE A 103 -3.97 8.19 22.07
N ARG A 104 -4.66 8.42 20.93
CA ARG A 104 -4.04 8.47 19.61
C ARG A 104 -2.99 9.58 19.51
N GLU A 105 -3.31 10.77 19.97
CA GLU A 105 -2.40 11.93 19.91
C GLU A 105 -1.16 11.72 20.79
N ARG A 106 -1.36 11.21 21.99
CA ARG A 106 -0.27 11.05 22.95
C ARG A 106 0.64 9.86 22.64
N PHE A 107 0.07 8.77 22.11
CA PHE A 107 0.77 7.51 21.89
C PHE A 107 0.94 7.14 20.42
N GLY A 108 0.76 8.09 19.49
CA GLY A 108 0.88 7.85 18.06
C GLY A 108 2.23 7.23 17.69
N GLY A 109 3.34 7.72 18.22
CA GLY A 109 4.68 7.13 18.01
C GLY A 109 4.83 5.71 18.60
N CYS A 110 4.16 5.42 19.72
CA CYS A 110 4.17 4.07 20.29
C CYS A 110 3.31 3.10 19.45
N ILE A 111 2.21 3.58 18.85
CA ILE A 111 1.38 2.80 17.92
C ILE A 111 2.20 2.48 16.67
N GLU A 112 2.94 3.46 16.13
CA GLU A 112 3.86 3.26 15.01
C GLU A 112 4.93 2.22 15.35
N LEU A 113 5.56 2.32 16.52
CA LEU A 113 6.55 1.34 17.00
C LEU A 113 5.95 -0.07 17.12
N MET A 114 4.72 -0.19 17.62
CA MET A 114 4.01 -1.48 17.67
C MET A 114 3.75 -2.04 16.28
N PHE A 115 3.40 -1.21 15.31
CA PHE A 115 3.24 -1.63 13.92
C PHE A 115 4.55 -2.18 13.36
N LEU A 116 5.67 -1.45 13.52
CA LEU A 116 6.99 -1.90 13.07
C LEU A 116 7.39 -3.22 13.71
N HIS A 117 7.20 -3.37 15.02
CA HIS A 117 7.43 -4.63 15.69
C HIS A 117 6.61 -5.79 15.13
N LEU A 118 5.33 -5.57 14.83
CA LEU A 118 4.47 -6.60 14.23
C LEU A 118 4.87 -6.94 12.79
N VAL A 119 5.46 -6.01 12.04
CA VAL A 119 6.06 -6.30 10.73
C VAL A 119 7.18 -7.33 10.89
N ASP A 120 8.06 -7.16 11.88
CA ASP A 120 9.13 -8.12 12.17
C ASP A 120 8.58 -9.48 12.61
N VAL A 121 7.62 -9.50 13.52
CA VAL A 121 6.97 -10.73 14.03
C VAL A 121 6.30 -11.51 12.90
N THR A 122 5.69 -10.83 11.94
CA THR A 122 4.94 -11.47 10.84
C THR A 122 5.79 -11.83 9.62
N GLU A 123 7.02 -11.34 9.51
CA GLU A 123 7.88 -11.66 8.37
C GLU A 123 8.20 -13.16 8.23
N PRO A 124 8.60 -13.89 9.31
CA PRO A 124 8.76 -15.34 9.24
C PRO A 124 7.48 -16.09 8.85
N ILE A 125 6.33 -15.58 9.29
CA ILE A 125 5.02 -16.12 8.93
C ILE A 125 4.78 -15.97 7.42
N CYS A 126 5.04 -14.79 6.86
CA CYS A 126 4.91 -14.53 5.42
C CYS A 126 5.82 -15.45 4.60
N LYS A 127 7.07 -15.65 5.04
CA LYS A 127 8.03 -16.56 4.38
C LYS A 127 7.56 -18.01 4.41
N LYS A 128 6.94 -18.45 5.52
CA LYS A 128 6.38 -19.78 5.64
C LYS A 128 5.13 -19.99 4.79
N LEU A 129 4.28 -18.97 4.66
CA LEU A 129 3.06 -19.02 3.84
C LEU A 129 3.36 -19.15 2.35
N ASP A 130 4.25 -18.34 1.82
CA ASP A 130 4.72 -18.42 0.43
C ASP A 130 6.11 -17.76 0.32
N PRO A 131 7.19 -18.55 0.31
CA PRO A 131 8.56 -18.04 0.27
C PRO A 131 8.87 -17.18 -0.96
N LYS A 132 8.19 -17.45 -2.09
CA LYS A 132 8.39 -16.72 -3.33
C LYS A 132 7.71 -15.35 -3.28
N LYS A 133 6.41 -15.33 -2.92
CA LYS A 133 5.63 -14.10 -2.88
C LYS A 133 6.04 -13.18 -1.72
N SER A 134 6.51 -13.72 -0.61
CA SER A 134 7.04 -12.90 0.49
C SER A 134 8.24 -12.07 0.07
N GLY A 135 9.02 -12.48 -0.95
CA GLY A 135 10.14 -11.73 -1.50
C GLY A 135 9.77 -10.68 -2.55
N TYR A 136 8.48 -10.42 -2.79
CA TYR A 136 8.03 -9.33 -3.64
C TYR A 136 7.67 -8.12 -2.78
N ILE A 137 7.88 -6.92 -3.30
CA ILE A 137 7.43 -5.68 -2.69
C ILE A 137 6.62 -4.88 -3.71
N MET A 138 5.52 -4.33 -3.25
CA MET A 138 4.61 -3.48 -4.03
C MET A 138 4.47 -2.15 -3.31
N TYR A 139 4.51 -1.07 -4.06
CA TYR A 139 4.28 0.26 -3.54
C TYR A 139 3.08 0.90 -4.21
N ASP A 140 2.29 1.59 -3.41
CA ASP A 140 1.22 2.44 -3.90
C ASP A 140 0.91 3.53 -2.86
N THR A 141 0.34 4.64 -3.32
CA THR A 141 -0.09 5.69 -2.42
C THR A 141 -1.60 5.65 -2.21
N THR A 142 -2.02 6.18 -1.09
CA THR A 142 -3.44 6.33 -0.80
C THR A 142 -3.70 7.66 -0.11
N GLY A 143 -4.90 8.21 -0.29
CA GLY A 143 -5.34 9.41 0.39
C GLY A 143 -6.67 9.19 1.10
N ALA A 144 -6.83 9.87 2.21
CA ALA A 144 -8.10 9.99 2.93
C ALA A 144 -8.55 11.45 2.90
N GLU A 145 -9.71 11.71 2.31
CA GLU A 145 -10.29 13.04 2.28
C GLU A 145 -10.58 13.52 3.70
N ALA A 146 -10.16 14.75 4.00
CA ALA A 146 -10.39 15.36 5.29
C ALA A 146 -11.80 15.96 5.39
N ASN A 147 -12.37 15.92 6.58
CA ASN A 147 -13.67 16.52 6.84
C ASN A 147 -13.53 18.04 7.09
N VAL A 148 -13.24 18.77 6.02
CA VAL A 148 -13.01 20.23 6.03
C VAL A 148 -13.97 20.93 5.09
N LYS A 149 -14.24 22.22 5.35
CA LYS A 149 -15.17 23.03 4.54
C LYS A 149 -14.74 23.17 3.08
N GLU A 150 -13.44 23.10 2.83
CA GLU A 150 -12.82 23.20 1.51
C GLU A 150 -13.22 22.04 0.60
N ASN A 151 -13.55 20.86 1.16
CA ASN A 151 -14.10 19.71 0.44
C ASN A 151 -15.62 19.82 0.20
N ASN A 152 -16.27 20.86 0.72
CA ASN A 152 -17.69 21.03 0.47
C ASN A 152 -17.93 21.56 -0.95
N PRO A 153 -18.80 20.92 -1.76
CA PRO A 153 -19.14 21.38 -3.11
C PRO A 153 -19.55 22.87 -3.17
N LYS A 154 -20.20 23.41 -2.15
CA LYS A 154 -20.57 24.84 -2.08
C LYS A 154 -19.33 25.75 -2.07
N PHE A 155 -18.28 25.34 -1.35
CA PHE A 155 -17.02 26.12 -1.29
C PHE A 155 -16.35 26.15 -2.68
N ILE A 156 -16.23 25.00 -3.32
CA ILE A 156 -15.61 24.87 -4.66
C ILE A 156 -16.44 25.66 -5.70
N ASN A 157 -17.78 25.56 -5.67
CA ASN A 157 -18.66 26.28 -6.56
C ASN A 157 -18.55 27.82 -6.39
N THR A 158 -18.33 28.30 -5.17
CA THR A 158 -18.10 29.71 -4.89
C THR A 158 -16.79 30.18 -5.57
N LYS A 159 -15.72 29.39 -5.47
CA LYS A 159 -14.43 29.68 -6.12
C LYS A 159 -14.55 29.61 -7.65
N LEU A 160 -15.25 28.61 -8.17
CA LEU A 160 -15.52 28.52 -9.61
C LEU A 160 -16.31 29.73 -10.13
N SER A 161 -17.28 30.23 -9.36
CA SER A 161 -18.01 31.45 -9.70
C SER A 161 -17.11 32.68 -9.75
N GLN A 162 -16.11 32.75 -8.85
CA GLN A 162 -15.07 33.82 -8.89
C GLN A 162 -14.19 33.65 -10.15
N ALA A 163 -13.73 32.45 -10.45
CA ALA A 163 -12.95 32.17 -11.66
C ALA A 163 -13.71 32.55 -12.95
N LYS A 164 -15.01 32.24 -13.05
CA LYS A 164 -15.87 32.63 -14.16
C LYS A 164 -16.02 34.15 -14.29
N LYS A 165 -16.00 34.90 -13.19
CA LYS A 165 -15.98 36.38 -13.24
C LYS A 165 -14.65 36.92 -13.78
N ILE A 166 -13.53 36.29 -13.48
CA ILE A 166 -12.20 36.60 -14.04
C ILE A 166 -12.20 36.33 -15.55
N ALA A 167 -12.69 35.16 -15.97
CA ALA A 167 -12.78 34.78 -17.38
C ALA A 167 -13.60 35.77 -18.22
N LYS A 168 -14.65 36.40 -17.65
CA LYS A 168 -15.40 37.46 -18.35
C LYS A 168 -14.56 38.69 -18.64
N LYS A 169 -13.51 38.95 -17.88
CA LYS A 169 -12.60 40.10 -18.05
C LYS A 169 -11.33 39.75 -18.81
N ASN A 170 -10.99 38.47 -18.86
CA ASN A 170 -9.82 37.95 -19.54
C ASN A 170 -10.23 36.68 -20.36
N PRO A 171 -10.43 36.81 -21.67
CA PRO A 171 -10.87 35.66 -22.52
C PRO A 171 -9.89 34.48 -22.55
N ASP A 172 -8.61 34.73 -22.31
CA ASP A 172 -7.58 33.68 -22.32
C ASP A 172 -7.54 32.88 -21.00
N TYR A 173 -8.28 33.31 -19.99
CA TYR A 173 -8.32 32.64 -18.69
C TYR A 173 -9.36 31.51 -18.69
N ASP A 174 -8.91 30.26 -18.57
CA ASP A 174 -9.77 29.09 -18.38
C ASP A 174 -10.25 28.99 -16.92
N PRO A 175 -11.55 29.24 -16.62
CA PRO A 175 -12.04 29.22 -15.25
C PRO A 175 -12.01 27.84 -14.59
N TYR A 176 -12.00 26.74 -15.38
CA TYR A 176 -12.00 25.39 -14.86
C TYR A 176 -10.58 24.93 -14.45
N LYS A 177 -9.56 25.49 -15.08
CA LYS A 177 -8.16 25.32 -14.65
C LYS A 177 -7.79 26.33 -13.57
N GLY A 178 -8.07 27.60 -13.80
CA GLY A 178 -7.70 28.68 -12.90
C GLY A 178 -8.40 28.63 -11.53
N VAL A 179 -9.48 27.84 -11.36
CA VAL A 179 -10.12 27.66 -10.05
C VAL A 179 -9.15 27.05 -9.04
N TYR A 180 -8.21 26.20 -9.49
CA TYR A 180 -7.24 25.56 -8.58
C TYR A 180 -6.27 26.54 -7.93
N SER A 181 -5.88 27.60 -8.64
CA SER A 181 -5.06 28.68 -8.07
C SER A 181 -5.83 29.53 -7.05
N LEU A 182 -7.17 29.59 -7.15
CA LEU A 182 -8.02 30.31 -6.21
C LEU A 182 -8.35 29.52 -4.94
N LEU A 183 -8.07 28.21 -4.92
CA LEU A 183 -8.24 27.37 -3.74
C LEU A 183 -7.08 27.62 -2.77
N PRO A 184 -7.31 27.69 -1.45
CA PRO A 184 -6.23 27.81 -0.48
C PRO A 184 -5.33 26.58 -0.53
N GLU A 185 -4.05 26.75 -0.23
CA GLU A 185 -3.08 25.64 -0.18
C GLU A 185 -3.42 24.66 0.93
N THR A 186 -3.88 25.16 2.06
CA THR A 186 -4.25 24.37 3.24
C THR A 186 -5.68 24.61 3.66
N ALA A 187 -6.28 23.67 4.37
CA ALA A 187 -7.59 23.85 4.96
C ALA A 187 -7.54 24.82 6.14
N ALA A 188 -8.50 25.75 6.22
CA ALA A 188 -8.52 26.77 7.27
C ALA A 188 -8.66 26.19 8.69
N ALA A 189 -9.33 25.04 8.83
CA ALA A 189 -9.53 24.38 10.12
C ALA A 189 -8.32 23.51 10.54
N ASN A 190 -7.49 23.10 9.58
CA ASN A 190 -6.32 22.26 9.84
C ASN A 190 -5.23 22.55 8.78
N PRO A 191 -4.19 23.31 9.12
CA PRO A 191 -3.12 23.70 8.20
C PRO A 191 -2.26 22.50 7.73
N PHE A 192 -2.35 21.34 8.37
CA PHE A 192 -1.68 20.12 7.93
C PHE A 192 -2.43 19.37 6.82
N VAL A 193 -3.68 19.74 6.57
CA VAL A 193 -4.51 19.19 5.49
C VAL A 193 -4.36 20.07 4.27
N LYS A 194 -3.72 19.54 3.24
CA LYS A 194 -3.38 20.29 2.01
C LYS A 194 -4.20 19.82 0.83
N GLN A 195 -4.27 20.69 -0.18
CA GLN A 195 -4.87 20.37 -1.45
C GLN A 195 -4.04 19.32 -2.18
N GLN A 196 -4.66 18.22 -2.62
CA GLN A 196 -4.00 17.11 -3.29
C GLN A 196 -4.91 16.51 -4.36
N TYR A 197 -4.30 15.86 -5.36
CA TYR A 197 -5.03 15.10 -6.38
C TYR A 197 -5.09 13.63 -5.95
N ILE A 198 -6.28 13.17 -5.55
CA ILE A 198 -6.51 11.81 -5.02
C ILE A 198 -7.77 11.24 -5.64
N ASN A 199 -7.76 9.96 -5.99
CA ASN A 199 -8.91 9.24 -6.56
C ASN A 199 -9.49 9.91 -7.83
N GLY A 200 -8.66 10.56 -8.62
CA GLY A 200 -9.08 11.20 -9.87
C GLY A 200 -9.69 12.60 -9.72
N HIS A 201 -9.66 13.19 -8.53
CA HIS A 201 -10.15 14.55 -8.30
C HIS A 201 -9.30 15.32 -7.29
N PHE A 202 -9.48 16.64 -7.29
CA PHE A 202 -8.83 17.55 -6.36
C PHE A 202 -9.60 17.61 -5.05
N CYS A 203 -8.91 17.35 -3.93
CA CYS A 203 -9.50 17.45 -2.60
C CYS A 203 -8.44 17.81 -1.56
N TYR A 204 -8.91 18.24 -0.38
CA TYR A 204 -8.09 18.43 0.80
C TYR A 204 -8.01 17.11 1.55
N ALA A 205 -6.84 16.52 1.58
CA ALA A 205 -6.66 15.15 2.04
C ALA A 205 -5.32 14.97 2.75
N GLN A 206 -5.21 13.82 3.39
CA GLN A 206 -3.97 13.30 3.97
C GLN A 206 -3.53 12.12 3.14
N LYS A 207 -2.31 12.18 2.63
CA LYS A 207 -1.74 11.17 1.74
C LYS A 207 -0.72 10.31 2.47
N SER A 208 -0.62 9.04 2.07
CA SER A 208 0.31 8.08 2.65
C SER A 208 0.84 7.14 1.58
N GLY A 209 2.08 6.72 1.74
CA GLY A 209 2.70 5.65 0.97
C GLY A 209 2.65 4.33 1.71
N LEU A 210 2.28 3.26 1.02
CA LEU A 210 2.10 1.93 1.60
C LEU A 210 2.94 0.91 0.84
N LEU A 211 3.76 0.14 1.57
CA LEU A 211 4.47 -1.01 1.02
C LEU A 211 3.77 -2.32 1.44
N PHE A 212 3.51 -3.17 0.46
CA PHE A 212 2.94 -4.50 0.66
C PHE A 212 3.87 -5.57 0.10
N ASN A 213 3.91 -6.74 0.72
CA ASN A 213 4.55 -7.89 0.09
C ASN A 213 3.64 -8.55 -0.98
N GLY A 214 4.17 -9.52 -1.72
CA GLY A 214 3.41 -10.21 -2.77
C GLY A 214 2.25 -11.08 -2.28
N LEU A 215 2.01 -11.13 -0.97
CA LEU A 215 0.80 -11.70 -0.36
C LEU A 215 -0.27 -10.62 -0.12
N GLY A 216 0.02 -9.35 -0.35
CA GLY A 216 -0.85 -8.21 -0.02
C GLY A 216 -0.85 -7.87 1.47
N ILE A 217 0.19 -8.27 2.21
CA ILE A 217 0.33 -7.95 3.63
C ILE A 217 1.21 -6.71 3.75
N ILE A 218 0.74 -5.74 4.55
CA ILE A 218 1.43 -4.47 4.78
C ILE A 218 2.82 -4.71 5.41
N ARG A 219 3.83 -3.99 4.90
CA ARG A 219 5.20 -4.03 5.42
C ARG A 219 5.69 -2.68 5.91
N HIS A 220 5.17 -1.59 5.33
CA HIS A 220 5.53 -0.24 5.76
C HIS A 220 4.41 0.75 5.48
N ILE A 221 4.35 1.80 6.29
CA ILE A 221 3.45 2.93 6.17
C ILE A 221 4.26 4.21 6.35
N SER A 222 4.29 5.05 5.32
CA SER A 222 4.80 6.42 5.42
C SER A 222 3.61 7.37 5.36
N PHE A 223 3.34 8.07 6.45
CA PHE A 223 2.33 9.12 6.47
C PHE A 223 3.00 10.44 6.09
N PHE A 224 2.52 11.10 5.03
CA PHE A 224 3.17 12.29 4.48
C PHE A 224 2.81 13.55 5.28
N ASP A 225 3.17 13.54 6.57
CA ASP A 225 3.07 14.66 7.50
C ASP A 225 4.30 15.60 7.40
N GLU A 226 4.35 16.63 8.22
CA GLU A 226 5.48 17.54 8.26
C GLU A 226 6.80 16.83 8.61
N CYS A 227 6.77 15.86 9.54
CA CYS A 227 7.97 15.09 9.88
C CYS A 227 8.55 14.34 8.68
N PHE A 228 7.68 13.75 7.85
CA PHE A 228 8.11 13.10 6.59
C PHE A 228 8.67 14.11 5.60
N LYS A 229 8.03 15.27 5.45
CA LYS A 229 8.47 16.32 4.53
C LYS A 229 9.78 16.97 4.97
N ASP A 230 9.95 17.21 6.27
CA ASP A 230 11.21 17.74 6.83
C ASP A 230 12.38 16.76 6.61
N LYS A 231 12.10 15.46 6.73
CA LYS A 231 13.10 14.41 6.44
C LYS A 231 13.38 14.24 4.96
N HIS A 232 12.38 14.47 4.10
CA HIS A 232 12.41 14.25 2.65
C HIS A 232 11.89 15.44 1.85
N PRO A 233 12.57 16.62 1.93
CA PRO A 233 12.11 17.85 1.29
C PRO A 233 12.01 17.75 -0.25
N GLU A 234 12.74 16.82 -0.86
CA GLU A 234 12.70 16.55 -2.30
C GLU A 234 11.35 16.03 -2.79
N THR A 235 10.46 15.60 -1.88
CA THR A 235 9.15 15.05 -2.23
C THR A 235 8.08 16.11 -2.47
N ILE A 236 8.33 17.36 -2.08
CA ILE A 236 7.35 18.44 -2.15
C ILE A 236 7.37 19.04 -3.55
N SER A 237 6.20 19.08 -4.20
CA SER A 237 6.00 19.80 -5.46
C SER A 237 5.29 21.12 -5.23
N GLN A 238 5.59 22.11 -6.10
CA GLN A 238 4.90 23.41 -6.07
C GLN A 238 3.51 23.28 -6.69
N LYS A 239 2.55 24.03 -6.15
CA LYS A 239 1.21 24.13 -6.71
C LYS A 239 1.25 24.86 -8.06
N THR A 240 0.55 24.32 -9.05
CA THR A 240 0.38 24.89 -10.40
C THR A 240 -1.10 24.99 -10.73
N ASP A 241 -1.44 25.48 -11.95
CA ASP A 241 -2.82 25.50 -12.46
C ASP A 241 -3.19 24.19 -13.18
N ASN A 242 -2.30 23.21 -13.19
CA ASN A 242 -2.53 21.92 -13.84
C ASN A 242 -2.79 20.84 -12.78
N PRO A 243 -4.02 20.30 -12.68
CA PRO A 243 -4.37 19.25 -11.72
C PRO A 243 -3.51 17.99 -11.81
N ASP A 244 -2.98 17.67 -13.00
CA ASP A 244 -2.11 16.51 -13.19
C ASP A 244 -0.72 16.71 -12.58
N LEU A 245 -0.28 17.96 -12.47
CA LEU A 245 0.99 18.35 -11.86
C LEU A 245 0.85 18.73 -10.37
N ASP A 246 -0.34 19.17 -9.95
CA ASP A 246 -0.63 19.62 -8.60
C ASP A 246 -0.78 18.45 -7.62
N LYS A 247 0.22 17.59 -7.58
CA LYS A 247 0.32 16.54 -6.56
C LYS A 247 1.34 16.99 -5.54
N GLU A 248 0.89 17.31 -4.34
CA GLU A 248 1.80 17.75 -3.27
C GLU A 248 2.96 16.78 -3.08
N ILE A 249 2.68 15.46 -3.11
CA ILE A 249 3.71 14.42 -3.14
C ILE A 249 3.38 13.46 -4.27
N SER A 250 4.25 13.44 -5.29
CA SER A 250 4.13 12.51 -6.42
C SER A 250 4.43 11.08 -5.98
N ASP A 251 3.68 10.12 -6.51
CA ASP A 251 3.87 8.70 -6.22
C ASP A 251 5.27 8.22 -6.61
N ALA A 252 5.76 8.64 -7.78
CA ALA A 252 7.08 8.28 -8.27
C ALA A 252 8.22 8.86 -7.41
N VAL A 253 8.08 10.11 -6.99
CA VAL A 253 9.10 10.81 -6.18
C VAL A 253 9.14 10.25 -4.75
N SER A 254 8.00 9.87 -4.17
CA SER A 254 7.93 9.34 -2.81
C SER A 254 8.44 7.91 -2.66
N LEU A 255 8.61 7.16 -3.76
CA LEU A 255 9.04 5.76 -3.69
C LEU A 255 10.41 5.59 -3.03
N LYS A 256 11.40 6.42 -3.40
CA LYS A 256 12.76 6.33 -2.85
C LYS A 256 12.79 6.61 -1.35
N PRO A 257 12.23 7.73 -0.85
CA PRO A 257 12.09 8.02 0.57
C PRO A 257 11.42 6.90 1.36
N VAL A 258 10.30 6.39 0.87
CA VAL A 258 9.54 5.33 1.53
C VAL A 258 10.33 4.02 1.64
N LEU A 259 11.04 3.64 0.59
CA LEU A 259 11.95 2.47 0.65
C LEU A 259 13.11 2.69 1.60
N PHE A 260 13.64 3.92 1.67
CA PHE A 260 14.69 4.29 2.62
C PHE A 260 14.21 4.13 4.06
N ASP A 261 13.06 4.71 4.40
CA ASP A 261 12.45 4.63 5.73
C ASP A 261 12.14 3.18 6.12
N PHE A 262 11.67 2.37 5.17
CA PHE A 262 11.43 0.95 5.39
C PHE A 262 12.69 0.17 5.77
N TYR A 263 13.79 0.35 5.03
CA TYR A 263 15.03 -0.36 5.33
C TYR A 263 15.78 0.24 6.51
N GLU A 264 15.56 1.51 6.86
CA GLU A 264 16.05 2.11 8.10
C GLU A 264 15.34 1.49 9.31
N ALA A 265 14.01 1.32 9.25
CA ALA A 265 13.23 0.68 10.29
C ALA A 265 13.53 -0.83 10.42
N HIS A 266 13.86 -1.50 9.31
CA HIS A 266 14.08 -2.95 9.22
C HIS A 266 15.39 -3.29 8.47
N PRO A 267 16.58 -2.96 9.03
CA PRO A 267 17.85 -3.20 8.33
C PRO A 267 18.11 -4.68 7.99
N HIS A 268 17.58 -5.58 8.78
CA HIS A 268 17.70 -7.03 8.59
C HIS A 268 16.86 -7.57 7.42
N PHE A 269 15.96 -6.77 6.84
CA PHE A 269 15.24 -7.10 5.60
C PHE A 269 16.03 -6.75 4.35
N TRP A 270 17.19 -6.14 4.48
CA TRP A 270 18.04 -5.83 3.34
C TRP A 270 18.27 -7.08 2.48
N ARG A 271 17.95 -6.98 1.18
CA ARG A 271 17.96 -8.09 0.22
C ARG A 271 16.95 -9.23 0.45
N SER A 272 16.07 -9.14 1.43
CA SER A 272 14.96 -10.10 1.59
C SER A 272 13.94 -9.96 0.47
N TYR A 273 13.79 -8.74 -0.06
CA TYR A 273 12.92 -8.43 -1.19
C TYR A 273 13.74 -8.29 -2.46
N HIS A 274 13.42 -9.12 -3.46
CA HIS A 274 14.19 -9.21 -4.71
C HIS A 274 13.40 -8.79 -5.95
N THR A 275 12.09 -8.55 -5.84
CA THR A 275 11.20 -8.20 -6.94
C THR A 275 10.32 -7.02 -6.55
N PHE A 276 10.40 -5.95 -7.31
CA PHE A 276 9.53 -4.79 -7.18
C PHE A 276 8.39 -4.86 -8.21
N LEU A 277 7.16 -4.57 -7.80
CA LEU A 277 5.97 -4.49 -8.66
C LEU A 277 5.38 -3.09 -8.53
N GLY A 278 5.35 -2.35 -9.63
CA GLY A 278 4.81 -0.99 -9.70
C GLY A 278 3.86 -0.81 -10.88
N ASP A 279 3.09 0.27 -10.88
CA ASP A 279 2.31 0.68 -12.04
C ASP A 279 3.18 1.46 -13.06
N SER A 280 2.58 1.85 -14.18
CA SER A 280 3.29 2.57 -15.25
C SER A 280 3.71 4.00 -14.86
N SER A 281 3.26 4.54 -13.73
CA SER A 281 3.71 5.86 -13.24
C SER A 281 5.17 5.82 -12.76
N PHE A 282 5.66 4.63 -12.40
CA PHE A 282 7.04 4.39 -12.01
C PHE A 282 7.99 4.13 -13.19
N ASP A 283 7.50 4.15 -14.44
CA ASP A 283 8.32 3.86 -15.63
C ASP A 283 9.23 5.04 -15.98
N SER A 284 10.34 5.17 -15.28
CA SER A 284 11.43 6.10 -15.62
C SER A 284 12.79 5.43 -15.40
N TYR A 285 13.79 5.83 -16.20
CA TYR A 285 15.13 5.26 -16.07
C TYR A 285 15.71 5.45 -14.67
N ASP A 286 15.48 6.60 -14.06
CA ASP A 286 15.98 6.91 -12.71
C ASP A 286 15.40 5.98 -11.65
N ILE A 287 14.12 5.63 -11.76
CA ILE A 287 13.48 4.67 -10.85
C ILE A 287 14.07 3.27 -11.03
N TYR A 288 14.25 2.80 -12.26
CA TYR A 288 14.88 1.49 -12.48
C TYR A 288 16.32 1.48 -11.97
N SER A 289 17.07 2.55 -12.20
CA SER A 289 18.44 2.70 -11.72
C SER A 289 18.51 2.69 -10.19
N MET A 290 17.65 3.46 -9.53
CA MET A 290 17.53 3.53 -8.08
C MET A 290 17.14 2.16 -7.49
N LEU A 291 16.10 1.51 -8.00
CA LEU A 291 15.66 0.20 -7.53
C LEU A 291 16.78 -0.85 -7.68
N ARG A 292 17.53 -0.81 -8.79
CA ARG A 292 18.63 -1.75 -9.06
C ARG A 292 19.86 -1.46 -8.25
N ASN A 293 20.30 -0.20 -8.22
CA ASN A 293 21.59 0.19 -7.70
C ASN A 293 21.56 0.51 -6.20
N ASP A 294 20.52 1.22 -5.73
CA ASP A 294 20.40 1.61 -4.33
C ASP A 294 19.77 0.46 -3.52
N PHE A 295 18.67 -0.15 -3.99
CA PHE A 295 17.91 -1.15 -3.23
C PHE A 295 18.14 -2.60 -3.66
N LYS A 296 18.97 -2.86 -4.69
CA LYS A 296 19.40 -4.19 -5.13
C LYS A 296 18.27 -5.12 -5.60
N PHE A 297 17.17 -4.57 -6.10
CA PHE A 297 16.13 -5.40 -6.71
C PHE A 297 16.66 -6.10 -7.97
N GLU A 298 16.36 -7.39 -8.08
CA GLU A 298 16.76 -8.19 -9.24
C GLU A 298 15.78 -8.03 -10.41
N ARG A 299 14.50 -7.82 -10.11
CA ARG A 299 13.41 -7.70 -11.07
C ARG A 299 12.54 -6.51 -10.71
N MET A 300 12.24 -5.70 -11.72
CA MET A 300 11.37 -4.54 -11.61
C MET A 300 10.21 -4.72 -12.59
N CYS A 301 9.08 -5.23 -12.11
CA CYS A 301 7.90 -5.49 -12.93
C CYS A 301 7.03 -4.22 -13.00
N ILE A 302 7.39 -3.33 -13.91
CA ILE A 302 6.75 -2.04 -14.16
C ILE A 302 6.39 -1.99 -15.66
N PRO A 303 5.11 -1.81 -16.05
CA PRO A 303 4.72 -1.62 -17.44
C PRO A 303 5.35 -0.37 -18.03
N LEU A 304 5.67 -0.39 -19.32
CA LEU A 304 6.13 0.80 -20.03
C LEU A 304 4.99 1.83 -20.13
N ASN A 305 5.34 3.09 -19.90
CA ASN A 305 4.42 4.21 -20.07
C ASN A 305 4.64 4.84 -21.44
N PRO A 306 3.64 4.84 -22.35
CA PRO A 306 3.79 5.45 -23.66
C PRO A 306 4.17 6.93 -23.61
N ARG A 307 3.77 7.66 -22.56
CA ARG A 307 4.11 9.08 -22.39
C ARG A 307 5.61 9.33 -22.16
N ASN A 308 6.34 8.31 -21.69
CA ASN A 308 7.79 8.40 -21.38
C ASN A 308 8.65 7.82 -22.52
N SER A 309 8.05 7.39 -23.63
CA SER A 309 8.79 6.95 -24.82
C SER A 309 9.18 8.16 -25.65
N SER A 310 10.44 8.57 -25.58
CA SER A 310 11.03 9.46 -26.57
C SER A 310 11.22 8.66 -27.86
N SER A 311 10.43 8.89 -28.88
CA SER A 311 10.46 8.28 -30.21
C SER A 311 10.26 6.74 -30.25
N ALA A 312 9.46 6.27 -31.17
CA ALA A 312 9.29 4.86 -31.48
C ALA A 312 10.68 4.26 -31.76
N HIS A 313 11.15 3.38 -30.88
CA HIS A 313 12.29 2.55 -31.18
C HIS A 313 11.88 1.62 -32.32
N SER A 314 12.34 1.87 -33.54
CA SER A 314 12.01 1.09 -34.73
C SER A 314 12.33 -0.40 -34.62
N ASP A 315 13.13 -0.77 -33.60
CA ASP A 315 13.67 -2.11 -33.40
C ASP A 315 13.06 -2.87 -32.20
N PHE A 316 12.10 -2.26 -31.49
CA PHE A 316 11.43 -2.87 -30.33
C PHE A 316 9.92 -2.58 -30.33
N ASP A 317 9.14 -3.54 -29.84
CA ASP A 317 7.71 -3.33 -29.60
C ASP A 317 7.46 -2.55 -28.29
N ASP A 318 6.18 -2.29 -28.00
CA ASP A 318 5.73 -1.58 -26.78
C ASP A 318 6.10 -2.32 -25.47
N ASN A 319 6.49 -3.58 -25.55
CA ASN A 319 6.97 -4.36 -24.43
C ASN A 319 8.51 -4.38 -24.31
N GLY A 320 9.21 -3.74 -25.23
CA GLY A 320 10.68 -3.80 -25.31
C GLY A 320 11.19 -5.13 -25.90
N THR A 321 10.34 -5.88 -26.61
CA THR A 321 10.74 -7.08 -27.33
C THR A 321 11.42 -6.69 -28.65
N PRO A 322 12.59 -7.27 -29.00
CA PRO A 322 13.20 -7.00 -30.29
C PRO A 322 12.29 -7.36 -31.46
N LEU A 323 12.28 -6.51 -32.49
CA LEU A 323 11.51 -6.73 -33.71
C LEU A 323 12.39 -7.25 -34.83
N CYS A 324 11.83 -8.09 -35.69
CA CYS A 324 12.46 -8.45 -36.95
C CYS A 324 12.59 -7.19 -37.84
N HIS A 325 13.77 -6.93 -38.38
CA HIS A 325 13.99 -5.75 -39.18
C HIS A 325 13.31 -5.82 -40.54
N ILE A 326 12.92 -7.03 -41.02
CA ILE A 326 12.25 -7.25 -42.31
C ILE A 326 10.74 -7.02 -42.15
N ASP A 327 10.09 -7.80 -41.30
CA ASP A 327 8.62 -7.83 -41.20
C ASP A 327 8.07 -7.18 -39.90
N LYS A 328 8.95 -6.63 -39.08
CA LYS A 328 8.60 -5.97 -37.80
C LYS A 328 7.84 -6.88 -36.83
N THR A 329 7.85 -8.18 -37.00
CA THR A 329 7.25 -9.14 -36.08
C THR A 329 8.15 -9.30 -34.84
N PRO A 330 7.59 -9.34 -33.60
CA PRO A 330 8.39 -9.53 -32.39
C PRO A 330 9.12 -10.88 -32.38
N PHE A 331 10.36 -10.88 -31.91
CA PHE A 331 11.10 -12.09 -31.59
C PHE A 331 10.47 -12.80 -30.40
N VAL A 332 10.60 -14.11 -30.33
CA VAL A 332 10.11 -14.94 -29.22
C VAL A 332 11.17 -15.03 -28.13
N TYR A 333 10.79 -14.72 -26.91
CA TYR A 333 11.68 -14.93 -25.75
C TYR A 333 12.01 -16.41 -25.59
N HIS A 334 13.30 -16.73 -25.46
CA HIS A 334 13.79 -18.10 -25.35
C HIS A 334 14.28 -18.44 -23.95
N SER A 335 15.23 -17.67 -23.41
CA SER A 335 15.87 -18.00 -22.13
C SER A 335 16.68 -16.85 -21.53
N ILE A 336 16.99 -16.97 -20.24
CA ILE A 336 18.01 -16.16 -19.56
C ILE A 336 19.35 -16.85 -19.72
N CYS A 337 20.34 -16.11 -20.25
CA CYS A 337 21.71 -16.57 -20.36
C CYS A 337 22.55 -16.00 -19.21
N ARG A 338 23.10 -16.91 -18.40
CA ARG A 338 23.99 -16.61 -17.28
C ARG A 338 25.30 -17.33 -17.53
N GLY A 339 26.34 -16.61 -17.94
CA GLY A 339 27.65 -17.17 -18.15
C GLY A 339 28.61 -16.79 -17.01
N LYS A 340 29.57 -17.66 -16.69
CA LYS A 340 30.67 -17.33 -15.78
C LYS A 340 31.42 -16.12 -16.36
N ASN A 341 31.53 -15.03 -15.61
CA ASN A 341 32.17 -13.75 -16.01
C ASN A 341 31.46 -13.00 -17.17
N ARG A 342 30.17 -13.25 -17.42
CA ARG A 342 29.39 -12.50 -18.41
C ARG A 342 28.16 -11.85 -17.76
N SER A 343 27.78 -10.69 -18.29
CA SER A 343 26.51 -10.03 -17.91
C SER A 343 25.32 -10.93 -18.23
N VAL A 344 24.32 -10.90 -17.34
CA VAL A 344 23.03 -11.56 -17.60
C VAL A 344 22.45 -10.97 -18.88
N SER A 345 21.96 -11.84 -19.77
CA SER A 345 21.26 -11.44 -20.99
C SER A 345 20.01 -12.27 -21.22
N PHE A 346 19.04 -11.69 -21.92
CA PHE A 346 17.86 -12.38 -22.39
C PHE A 346 18.05 -12.74 -23.85
N LYS A 347 17.89 -14.02 -24.20
CA LYS A 347 17.93 -14.52 -25.55
C LYS A 347 16.54 -14.51 -26.16
N TYR A 348 16.41 -13.86 -27.27
CA TYR A 348 15.21 -13.88 -28.13
C TYR A 348 15.55 -14.56 -29.44
N VAL A 349 14.63 -15.35 -29.98
CA VAL A 349 14.78 -16.12 -31.20
C VAL A 349 13.76 -15.62 -32.23
N CYS A 350 14.15 -15.56 -33.49
CA CYS A 350 13.26 -15.18 -34.56
C CYS A 350 12.01 -16.08 -34.59
N HIS A 351 10.83 -15.47 -34.70
CA HIS A 351 9.54 -16.16 -34.75
C HIS A 351 9.44 -17.18 -35.89
N LYS A 352 10.18 -16.96 -37.01
CA LYS A 352 10.29 -17.91 -38.14
C LYS A 352 11.38 -18.96 -37.96
N SER A 353 11.87 -19.18 -36.77
CA SER A 353 12.83 -20.27 -36.44
C SER A 353 12.09 -21.48 -35.90
N VAL A 354 12.15 -22.61 -36.58
CA VAL A 354 11.49 -23.84 -36.18
C VAL A 354 12.51 -24.92 -35.77
N LYS A 355 12.14 -25.72 -34.79
CA LYS A 355 12.98 -26.86 -34.39
C LYS A 355 12.64 -28.07 -35.28
N ILE A 356 13.58 -28.47 -36.09
CA ILE A 356 13.46 -29.62 -36.99
C ILE A 356 14.08 -30.84 -36.33
N LYS A 357 13.41 -31.98 -36.37
CA LYS A 357 13.92 -33.25 -35.85
C LYS A 357 15.23 -33.62 -36.57
N GLY A 358 16.28 -33.93 -35.80
CA GLY A 358 17.62 -34.24 -36.32
C GLY A 358 18.59 -33.06 -36.34
N PHE A 359 18.13 -31.83 -36.09
CA PHE A 359 19.00 -30.66 -35.98
C PHE A 359 19.15 -30.24 -34.49
N SER A 360 20.38 -29.94 -34.09
CA SER A 360 20.67 -29.48 -32.73
C SER A 360 20.12 -28.06 -32.46
N ASN A 361 20.12 -27.21 -33.47
CA ASN A 361 19.64 -25.83 -33.42
C ASN A 361 18.37 -25.63 -34.26
N PRO A 362 17.55 -24.62 -33.93
CA PRO A 362 16.45 -24.20 -34.79
C PRO A 362 16.96 -23.80 -36.18
N VAL A 363 16.12 -23.84 -37.18
CA VAL A 363 16.41 -23.47 -38.57
C VAL A 363 15.44 -22.35 -38.98
N CYS A 364 15.94 -21.33 -39.62
CA CYS A 364 15.14 -20.25 -40.21
C CYS A 364 14.38 -20.76 -41.44
N ILE A 365 13.07 -20.48 -41.49
CA ILE A 365 12.18 -20.85 -42.62
C ILE A 365 11.77 -19.63 -43.43
N CYS A 366 12.52 -18.54 -43.36
CA CYS A 366 12.26 -17.36 -44.22
C CYS A 366 12.68 -17.62 -45.66
N ASP A 367 11.89 -17.12 -46.60
CA ASP A 367 12.26 -17.14 -48.03
C ASP A 367 13.53 -16.32 -48.30
N THR A 368 13.71 -15.22 -47.53
CA THR A 368 14.88 -14.35 -47.56
C THR A 368 15.48 -14.28 -46.14
N PRO A 369 16.40 -15.19 -45.78
CA PRO A 369 16.99 -15.20 -44.46
C PRO A 369 17.81 -13.92 -44.19
N CYS A 370 17.64 -13.35 -43.00
CA CYS A 370 18.35 -12.16 -42.55
C CYS A 370 19.65 -12.47 -41.78
N THR A 371 20.13 -13.69 -41.90
CA THR A 371 21.34 -14.18 -41.22
C THR A 371 21.95 -15.34 -41.97
N ASP A 372 23.27 -15.41 -41.99
CA ASP A 372 24.04 -16.54 -42.53
C ASP A 372 24.07 -17.74 -41.59
N ASN A 373 23.62 -17.56 -40.35
CA ASN A 373 23.52 -18.64 -39.38
C ASN A 373 22.21 -19.43 -39.57
N SER A 374 22.12 -20.62 -39.00
CA SER A 374 20.94 -21.48 -39.07
C SER A 374 19.64 -20.77 -38.58
N TYR A 375 19.76 -19.83 -37.70
CA TYR A 375 18.65 -18.99 -37.20
C TYR A 375 19.17 -17.66 -36.64
N LYS A 376 18.29 -16.64 -36.62
CA LYS A 376 18.57 -15.33 -36.00
C LYS A 376 18.20 -15.34 -34.54
N CYS A 377 19.10 -14.90 -33.68
CA CYS A 377 18.82 -14.58 -32.29
C CYS A 377 19.34 -13.20 -31.92
N VAL A 378 18.67 -12.56 -30.97
CA VAL A 378 19.05 -11.27 -30.41
C VAL A 378 19.22 -11.41 -28.90
N TYR A 379 20.25 -10.78 -28.37
CA TYR A 379 20.49 -10.72 -26.92
C TYR A 379 20.27 -9.31 -26.43
N THR A 380 19.51 -9.19 -25.36
CA THR A 380 19.26 -7.93 -24.66
C THR A 380 19.92 -7.97 -23.29
N TYR A 381 20.41 -6.83 -22.85
CA TYR A 381 21.26 -6.75 -21.64
C TYR A 381 20.66 -5.75 -20.64
N PRO A 382 20.18 -6.22 -19.46
CA PRO A 382 19.67 -5.34 -18.40
C PRO A 382 20.63 -4.22 -18.01
N ASN A 383 21.93 -4.52 -17.95
CA ASN A 383 22.94 -3.53 -17.61
C ASN A 383 23.16 -2.43 -18.66
N LYS A 384 22.68 -2.61 -19.90
CA LYS A 384 22.75 -1.59 -20.95
C LYS A 384 21.50 -0.68 -20.95
N ASN A 385 20.35 -1.23 -20.63
CA ASN A 385 19.10 -0.48 -20.57
C ASN A 385 18.13 -1.13 -19.55
N LEU A 386 18.13 -0.63 -18.33
CA LEU A 386 17.27 -1.14 -17.25
C LEU A 386 15.79 -0.90 -17.50
N ARG A 387 15.43 0.19 -18.20
CA ARG A 387 14.03 0.49 -18.49
C ARG A 387 13.45 -0.53 -19.48
N LEU A 388 14.15 -0.85 -20.55
CA LEU A 388 13.70 -1.87 -21.51
C LEU A 388 13.82 -3.29 -20.94
N TYR A 389 14.88 -3.56 -20.17
CA TYR A 389 15.22 -4.89 -19.65
C TYR A 389 15.32 -4.92 -18.13
N PRO A 390 14.22 -4.83 -17.42
CA PRO A 390 14.18 -4.61 -15.96
C PRO A 390 14.43 -5.89 -15.13
N GLY A 391 15.25 -6.82 -15.61
CA GLY A 391 15.53 -8.10 -14.96
C GLY A 391 14.50 -9.21 -15.21
N ILE A 392 13.44 -8.89 -15.94
CA ILE A 392 12.40 -9.82 -16.38
C ILE A 392 11.91 -9.37 -17.77
N PRO A 393 11.80 -10.28 -18.76
CA PRO A 393 11.31 -9.91 -20.08
C PRO A 393 9.79 -9.68 -20.06
N ARG A 394 9.36 -8.50 -20.52
CA ARG A 394 7.94 -8.17 -20.72
C ARG A 394 7.35 -9.00 -21.87
N GLY A 395 6.01 -9.06 -21.94
CA GLY A 395 5.32 -9.82 -22.99
C GLY A 395 5.50 -11.33 -22.88
N THR A 396 5.83 -11.85 -21.70
CA THR A 396 5.95 -13.29 -21.42
C THR A 396 4.96 -13.72 -20.35
N ASP A 397 4.51 -14.98 -20.39
CA ASP A 397 3.66 -15.57 -19.36
C ASP A 397 4.26 -15.39 -17.96
N HIS A 398 5.59 -15.41 -17.86
CA HIS A 398 6.27 -15.20 -16.58
C HIS A 398 6.09 -13.77 -16.05
N TRP A 399 6.18 -12.77 -16.94
CA TRP A 399 5.87 -11.38 -16.61
C TRP A 399 4.41 -11.22 -16.18
N ASP A 400 3.47 -11.73 -16.97
CA ASP A 400 2.03 -11.59 -16.73
C ASP A 400 1.63 -12.26 -15.41
N ASN A 401 2.14 -13.45 -15.15
CA ASN A 401 1.90 -14.16 -13.88
C ASN A 401 2.46 -13.39 -12.68
N LEU A 402 3.59 -12.72 -12.83
CA LEU A 402 4.18 -11.92 -11.76
C LEU A 402 3.40 -10.60 -11.58
N TYR A 403 3.11 -9.90 -12.67
CA TYR A 403 2.43 -8.61 -12.63
C TYR A 403 1.00 -8.68 -12.06
N ARG A 404 0.29 -9.79 -12.27
CA ARG A 404 -1.04 -10.02 -11.65
C ARG A 404 -1.06 -9.82 -10.14
N HIS A 405 0.07 -10.04 -9.45
CA HIS A 405 0.15 -9.79 -8.01
C HIS A 405 0.06 -8.31 -7.64
N ARG A 406 0.32 -7.37 -8.57
CA ARG A 406 0.18 -5.93 -8.34
C ARG A 406 -1.22 -5.54 -7.85
N SER A 407 -2.27 -6.20 -8.35
CA SER A 407 -3.66 -5.97 -7.93
C SER A 407 -3.91 -6.27 -6.44
N LEU A 408 -3.00 -7.00 -5.76
CA LEU A 408 -3.12 -7.24 -4.33
C LEU A 408 -2.83 -5.99 -3.51
N ALA A 409 -1.98 -5.07 -3.99
CA ALA A 409 -1.76 -3.78 -3.32
C ALA A 409 -3.06 -2.95 -3.31
N GLU A 410 -3.72 -2.82 -4.46
CA GLU A 410 -5.00 -2.11 -4.58
C GLU A 410 -6.08 -2.74 -3.70
N ARG A 411 -6.16 -4.07 -3.70
CA ARG A 411 -7.10 -4.81 -2.82
C ARG A 411 -6.82 -4.53 -1.34
N SER A 412 -5.56 -4.54 -0.94
CA SER A 412 -5.17 -4.26 0.44
C SER A 412 -5.47 -2.82 0.84
N ILE A 413 -5.21 -1.86 -0.06
CA ILE A 413 -5.61 -0.46 0.14
C ILE A 413 -7.13 -0.34 0.33
N ASN A 414 -7.91 -1.06 -0.48
CA ASN A 414 -9.37 -1.06 -0.35
C ASN A 414 -9.83 -1.65 1.00
N ILE A 415 -9.16 -2.69 1.51
CA ILE A 415 -9.40 -3.22 2.86
C ILE A 415 -9.15 -2.14 3.91
N PHE A 416 -8.02 -1.43 3.84
CA PHE A 416 -7.71 -0.34 4.76
C PHE A 416 -8.76 0.78 4.69
N LYS A 417 -9.09 1.23 3.48
CA LYS A 417 -10.04 2.35 3.26
C LYS A 417 -11.45 2.02 3.71
N TYR A 418 -11.97 0.88 3.27
CA TYR A 418 -13.40 0.58 3.35
C TYR A 418 -13.72 -0.46 4.42
N ASP A 419 -12.91 -1.51 4.55
CA ASP A 419 -13.17 -2.56 5.54
C ASP A 419 -12.77 -2.12 6.94
N PHE A 420 -11.57 -1.54 7.10
CA PHE A 420 -11.14 -0.97 8.37
C PHE A 420 -11.59 0.49 8.55
N GLY A 421 -12.26 1.06 7.55
CA GLY A 421 -12.92 2.36 7.64
C GLY A 421 -12.00 3.58 7.66
N VAL A 422 -10.71 3.44 7.30
CA VAL A 422 -9.74 4.56 7.34
C VAL A 422 -10.23 5.76 6.53
N ALA A 423 -10.80 5.55 5.34
CA ALA A 423 -11.31 6.63 4.49
C ALA A 423 -12.61 7.28 5.02
N ARG A 424 -13.32 6.61 5.94
CA ARG A 424 -14.57 7.10 6.53
C ARG A 424 -14.39 7.73 7.90
N ARG A 425 -13.18 7.65 8.48
CA ARG A 425 -12.88 8.26 9.79
C ARG A 425 -12.82 9.77 9.68
N ARG A 426 -13.58 10.44 10.49
CA ARG A 426 -13.61 11.91 10.57
C ARG A 426 -12.52 12.41 11.51
N SER A 427 -11.26 12.19 11.15
CA SER A 427 -10.13 12.71 11.93
C SER A 427 -9.86 14.15 11.54
N PHE A 428 -9.96 15.07 12.50
CA PHE A 428 -9.58 16.48 12.31
C PHE A 428 -8.08 16.69 12.48
N SER A 429 -7.43 15.91 13.35
CA SER A 429 -6.00 15.96 13.65
C SER A 429 -5.23 15.01 12.76
N SER A 430 -4.13 15.48 12.16
CA SER A 430 -3.21 14.62 11.38
C SER A 430 -2.58 13.53 12.26
N PHE A 431 -2.32 13.80 13.53
CA PHE A 431 -1.84 12.81 14.49
C PHE A 431 -2.83 11.65 14.69
N SER A 432 -4.11 11.98 14.85
CA SER A 432 -5.15 10.95 14.96
C SER A 432 -5.33 10.16 13.67
N ALA A 433 -5.23 10.82 12.51
CA ALA A 433 -5.31 10.15 11.21
C ALA A 433 -4.12 9.20 10.99
N LYS A 434 -2.90 9.63 11.30
CA LYS A 434 -1.69 8.81 11.28
C LYS A 434 -1.85 7.59 12.19
N ALA A 435 -2.25 7.79 13.44
CA ALA A 435 -2.48 6.71 14.40
C ALA A 435 -3.53 5.70 13.91
N ASN A 436 -4.64 6.16 13.32
CA ASN A 436 -5.68 5.30 12.77
C ASN A 436 -5.16 4.44 11.61
N LEU A 437 -4.29 4.97 10.76
CA LEU A 437 -3.70 4.22 9.66
C LEU A 437 -2.77 3.11 10.19
N PHE A 438 -1.93 3.39 11.18
CA PHE A 438 -1.09 2.38 11.82
C PHE A 438 -1.92 1.33 12.57
N LEU A 439 -3.00 1.73 13.25
CA LEU A 439 -3.93 0.79 13.90
C LEU A 439 -4.59 -0.15 12.89
N ALA A 440 -4.94 0.35 11.70
CA ALA A 440 -5.43 -0.50 10.61
C ALA A 440 -4.36 -1.50 10.12
N GLY A 441 -3.11 -1.06 10.02
CA GLY A 441 -1.97 -1.93 9.73
C GLY A 441 -1.79 -3.02 10.78
N ILE A 442 -1.85 -2.66 12.06
CA ILE A 442 -1.80 -3.60 13.20
C ILE A 442 -2.95 -4.61 13.09
N THR A 443 -4.16 -4.16 12.72
CA THR A 443 -5.33 -5.05 12.54
C THR A 443 -5.06 -6.11 11.48
N GLN A 444 -4.50 -5.74 10.33
CA GLN A 444 -4.15 -6.70 9.29
C GLN A 444 -3.10 -7.70 9.78
N LEU A 445 -2.06 -7.23 10.48
CA LEU A 445 -0.97 -8.09 10.96
C LEU A 445 -1.44 -9.06 12.06
N ILE A 446 -2.31 -8.61 12.98
CA ILE A 446 -2.97 -9.50 13.96
C ILE A 446 -3.84 -10.53 13.23
N GLY A 447 -4.56 -10.13 12.18
CA GLY A 447 -5.34 -11.05 11.34
C GLY A 447 -4.48 -12.13 10.68
N VAL A 448 -3.26 -11.79 10.25
CA VAL A 448 -2.29 -12.78 9.71
C VAL A 448 -1.86 -13.78 10.78
N ILE A 449 -1.53 -13.30 11.98
CA ILE A 449 -1.14 -14.17 13.11
C ILE A 449 -2.30 -15.11 13.47
N LEU A 450 -3.51 -14.58 13.59
CA LEU A 450 -4.70 -15.35 13.92
C LEU A 450 -4.99 -16.43 12.87
N ALA A 451 -4.98 -16.07 11.57
CA ALA A 451 -5.26 -17.01 10.47
C ALA A 451 -4.36 -18.24 10.52
N VAL A 452 -3.09 -18.04 10.83
CA VAL A 452 -2.14 -19.17 10.98
C VAL A 452 -2.37 -19.93 12.27
N ALA A 453 -2.66 -19.25 13.38
CA ALA A 453 -2.90 -19.89 14.68
C ALA A 453 -4.14 -20.78 14.69
N VAL A 454 -5.19 -20.40 13.93
CA VAL A 454 -6.40 -21.23 13.79
C VAL A 454 -6.32 -22.24 12.62
N ASN A 455 -5.15 -22.42 12.00
CA ASN A 455 -4.91 -23.30 10.85
C ASN A 455 -5.77 -22.97 9.61
N GLU A 456 -6.10 -21.70 9.42
CA GLU A 456 -6.85 -21.19 8.26
C GLU A 456 -6.02 -20.15 7.46
N PRO A 457 -4.83 -20.55 6.98
CA PRO A 457 -3.88 -19.61 6.37
C PRO A 457 -4.42 -18.93 5.11
N ASN A 458 -5.40 -19.54 4.42
CA ASN A 458 -6.04 -18.94 3.25
C ASN A 458 -6.88 -17.70 3.58
N LEU A 459 -7.26 -17.54 4.84
CA LEU A 459 -8.08 -16.42 5.32
C LEU A 459 -7.24 -15.20 5.76
N PHE A 460 -5.90 -15.28 5.71
CA PHE A 460 -5.03 -14.20 6.19
C PHE A 460 -5.26 -12.85 5.51
N LYS A 461 -5.89 -12.84 4.33
CA LYS A 461 -6.20 -11.60 3.57
C LYS A 461 -7.51 -10.93 3.98
N SER A 462 -8.28 -11.54 4.88
CA SER A 462 -9.59 -11.01 5.23
C SER A 462 -10.00 -11.42 6.64
N VAL A 463 -9.78 -10.51 7.59
CA VAL A 463 -10.23 -10.70 8.98
C VAL A 463 -11.73 -10.92 9.06
N ARG A 464 -12.52 -10.30 8.17
CA ARG A 464 -14.00 -10.52 8.12
C ARG A 464 -14.36 -11.97 7.84
N ARG A 465 -13.60 -12.69 7.01
CA ARG A 465 -13.83 -14.12 6.76
C ARG A 465 -13.52 -14.97 7.98
N LEU A 466 -12.51 -14.58 8.76
CA LEU A 466 -12.22 -15.23 10.04
C LEU A 466 -13.36 -15.07 11.06
N ILE A 467 -14.10 -13.96 11.01
CA ILE A 467 -15.28 -13.75 11.87
C ILE A 467 -16.42 -14.72 11.52
N ALA A 468 -16.56 -15.04 10.23
CA ALA A 468 -17.62 -15.93 9.73
C ALA A 468 -17.25 -17.43 9.82
N ALA A 469 -16.00 -17.76 10.03
CA ALA A 469 -15.49 -19.15 10.16
C ALA A 469 -15.50 -19.62 11.62
#